data_2c1e4889b6b6924dfd765ba83bcd91ab
#
_entry.id   2c1e4889b6b6924dfd765ba83bcd91ab
#
_cell.length_a   1.000
_cell.length_b   1.000
_cell.length_c   1.000
_cell.angle_alpha   90.00
_cell.angle_beta   90.00
_cell.angle_gamma   90.00
#
_symmetry.space_group_name_H-M   'P 1'
#
loop_
_entity.id
_entity.type
_entity.pdbx_description
1 polymer ?
#
loop_
_entity_poly.entity_id
_entity_poly.type
_entity_poly.pdbx_seq_one_letter_code
_entity_poly.pdbx_strand_id
1 'polypeptide(L)'
;DRIRWEGMGGKLGAAQRRRREKSKEKAKMLLYLENENKKGKVSDKEVHLYKHNGIWPKDTPKPRSSDNILEDGEIDWPKKYGYKIPPIPKEITLKKGMKLDRYGDNSGSFVCPFKEKKGVMPYEKRSLPYEDNEAMQKTYKRYEVLEDINMESVERKIKMSGDDKLIEKIKELKEKNKFHSPKIGKISPCFDQEGGGTQIKLPISIENLIQLGFIKQI
;
A
#
# COMPACT_ATOMS: atom_id res chain seq x y z
N ASP A 1 -19.87 43.59 -29.86
CA ASP A 1 -20.77 42.78 -29.01
C ASP A 1 -20.40 41.28 -28.95
N ARG A 2 -19.88 40.68 -30.01
CA ARG A 2 -19.43 39.26 -30.01
C ARG A 2 -18.28 38.97 -29.04
N ILE A 3 -17.35 39.92 -28.93
CA ILE A 3 -16.15 39.78 -28.08
C ILE A 3 -16.48 39.75 -26.58
N ARG A 4 -17.56 40.44 -26.18
CA ARG A 4 -18.00 40.50 -24.77
C ARG A 4 -18.62 39.21 -24.27
N TRP A 5 -19.26 38.45 -25.15
CA TRP A 5 -19.89 37.17 -24.82
C TRP A 5 -18.90 36.02 -24.73
N GLU A 6 -17.85 36.01 -25.52
CA GLU A 6 -16.80 34.98 -25.46
C GLU A 6 -15.98 35.06 -24.17
N GLY A 7 -15.72 36.27 -23.66
CA GLY A 7 -15.01 36.45 -22.39
C GLY A 7 -15.80 36.02 -21.15
N MET A 8 -17.13 36.21 -21.15
CA MET A 8 -18.01 35.78 -20.05
C MET A 8 -18.26 34.26 -20.09
N GLY A 9 -18.43 33.70 -21.27
CA GLY A 9 -18.58 32.25 -21.44
C GLY A 9 -17.35 31.46 -20.99
N GLY A 10 -16.14 31.97 -21.23
CA GLY A 10 -14.90 31.37 -20.81
C GLY A 10 -14.74 31.31 -19.27
N LYS A 11 -15.13 32.38 -18.55
CA LYS A 11 -15.04 32.42 -17.08
C LYS A 11 -16.08 31.52 -16.42
N LEU A 12 -17.30 31.49 -16.90
CA LEU A 12 -18.37 30.60 -16.44
C LEU A 12 -18.01 29.14 -16.74
N GLY A 13 -17.45 28.84 -17.92
CA GLY A 13 -17.00 27.53 -18.30
C GLY A 13 -15.85 27.02 -17.42
N ALA A 14 -14.91 27.89 -17.02
CA ALA A 14 -13.83 27.54 -16.10
C ALA A 14 -14.35 27.21 -14.70
N ALA A 15 -15.29 28.00 -14.16
CA ALA A 15 -15.91 27.74 -12.87
C ALA A 15 -16.72 26.44 -12.87
N GLN A 16 -17.47 26.17 -13.94
CA GLN A 16 -18.21 24.89 -14.09
C GLN A 16 -17.26 23.70 -14.20
N ARG A 17 -16.14 23.82 -14.92
CA ARG A 17 -15.12 22.77 -15.01
C ARG A 17 -14.53 22.45 -13.64
N ARG A 18 -14.15 23.47 -12.85
CA ARG A 18 -13.63 23.30 -11.49
C ARG A 18 -14.63 22.59 -10.58
N ARG A 19 -15.91 22.93 -10.67
CA ARG A 19 -16.97 22.26 -9.89
C ARG A 19 -17.11 20.80 -10.28
N ARG A 20 -17.05 20.47 -11.57
CA ARG A 20 -17.10 19.10 -12.07
C ARG A 20 -15.88 18.30 -11.61
N GLU A 21 -14.69 18.89 -11.65
CA GLU A 21 -13.44 18.26 -11.17
C GLU A 21 -13.52 17.94 -9.68
N LYS A 22 -13.92 18.90 -8.84
CA LYS A 22 -14.13 18.68 -7.40
C LYS A 22 -15.17 17.60 -7.11
N SER A 23 -16.23 17.56 -7.88
CA SER A 23 -17.29 16.57 -7.75
C SER A 23 -16.77 15.15 -8.09
N LYS A 24 -15.95 15.03 -9.13
CA LYS A 24 -15.30 13.77 -9.51
C LYS A 24 -14.30 13.31 -8.45
N GLU A 25 -13.48 14.21 -7.92
CA GLU A 25 -12.54 13.93 -6.83
C GLU A 25 -13.27 13.36 -5.62
N LYS A 26 -14.33 14.05 -5.18
CA LYS A 26 -15.14 13.60 -4.05
C LYS A 26 -15.77 12.24 -4.30
N ALA A 27 -16.27 11.98 -5.50
CA ALA A 27 -16.86 10.70 -5.87
C ALA A 27 -15.86 9.55 -5.79
N LYS A 28 -14.64 9.74 -6.28
CA LYS A 28 -13.57 8.73 -6.18
C LYS A 28 -13.13 8.49 -4.75
N MET A 29 -12.96 9.54 -3.95
CA MET A 29 -12.61 9.43 -2.54
C MET A 29 -13.71 8.69 -1.76
N LEU A 30 -14.97 8.92 -2.07
CA LEU A 30 -16.10 8.23 -1.47
C LEU A 30 -16.09 6.74 -1.84
N LEU A 31 -15.84 6.40 -3.11
CA LEU A 31 -15.71 5.00 -3.55
C LEU A 31 -14.59 4.28 -2.81
N TYR A 32 -13.46 4.94 -2.61
CA TYR A 32 -12.36 4.40 -1.82
C TYR A 32 -12.82 4.07 -0.39
N LEU A 33 -13.52 5.00 0.29
CA LEU A 33 -14.05 4.76 1.64
C LEU A 33 -15.09 3.65 1.68
N GLU A 34 -15.95 3.57 0.68
CA GLU A 34 -16.94 2.49 0.57
C GLU A 34 -16.27 1.12 0.41
N ASN A 35 -15.18 1.04 -0.35
CA ASN A 35 -14.38 -0.18 -0.44
C ASN A 35 -13.72 -0.54 0.90
N GLU A 36 -13.17 0.42 1.62
CA GLU A 36 -12.62 0.21 2.96
C GLU A 36 -13.72 -0.21 3.96
N ASN A 37 -14.93 0.33 3.83
CA ASN A 37 -16.09 -0.10 4.62
C ASN A 37 -16.44 -1.57 4.37
N LYS A 38 -16.46 -2.00 3.11
CA LYS A 38 -16.70 -3.41 2.75
C LYS A 38 -15.66 -4.35 3.34
N LYS A 39 -14.43 -3.87 3.52
CA LYS A 39 -13.32 -4.61 4.17
C LYS A 39 -13.39 -4.56 5.71
N GLY A 40 -14.37 -3.85 6.27
CA GLY A 40 -14.53 -3.69 7.71
C GLY A 40 -13.57 -2.69 8.36
N LYS A 41 -12.87 -1.88 7.56
CA LYS A 41 -11.86 -0.92 8.06
C LYS A 41 -12.42 0.46 8.37
N VAL A 42 -13.56 0.81 7.81
CA VAL A 42 -14.26 2.08 8.00
C VAL A 42 -15.71 1.79 8.34
N SER A 43 -16.27 2.47 9.34
CA SER A 43 -17.66 2.30 9.75
C SER A 43 -18.64 2.98 8.79
N ASP A 44 -19.89 2.53 8.80
CA ASP A 44 -20.98 3.15 8.03
C ASP A 44 -21.16 4.62 8.41
N LYS A 45 -21.03 4.95 9.68
CA LYS A 45 -21.11 6.31 10.19
C LYS A 45 -20.01 7.20 9.62
N GLU A 46 -18.78 6.70 9.55
CA GLU A 46 -17.65 7.43 8.98
C GLU A 46 -17.83 7.69 7.49
N VAL A 47 -18.31 6.71 6.73
CA VAL A 47 -18.66 6.88 5.32
C VAL A 47 -19.74 7.95 5.15
N HIS A 48 -20.78 7.89 5.96
CA HIS A 48 -21.89 8.87 5.95
C HIS A 48 -21.41 10.29 6.23
N LEU A 49 -20.54 10.48 7.24
CA LEU A 49 -19.97 11.79 7.57
C LEU A 49 -19.16 12.38 6.40
N TYR A 50 -18.39 11.56 5.71
CA TYR A 50 -17.67 12.04 4.54
C TYR A 50 -18.61 12.40 3.39
N LYS A 51 -19.58 11.54 3.11
CA LYS A 51 -20.57 11.75 2.03
C LYS A 51 -21.35 13.05 2.22
N HIS A 52 -21.81 13.33 3.42
CA HIS A 52 -22.71 14.47 3.71
C HIS A 52 -21.99 15.73 4.21
N ASN A 53 -20.87 15.60 4.91
CA ASN A 53 -20.16 16.70 5.55
C ASN A 53 -18.72 16.89 5.04
N GLY A 54 -18.21 16.01 4.19
CA GLY A 54 -16.85 16.09 3.70
C GLY A 54 -15.78 15.80 4.76
N ILE A 55 -16.17 15.17 5.89
CA ILE A 55 -15.26 14.85 6.99
C ILE A 55 -14.62 13.49 6.75
N TRP A 56 -13.30 13.48 6.50
CA TRP A 56 -12.52 12.25 6.36
C TRP A 56 -12.36 11.54 7.70
N PRO A 57 -12.48 10.20 7.76
CA PRO A 57 -12.27 9.44 9.00
C PRO A 57 -10.88 9.69 9.59
N LYS A 58 -10.84 10.00 10.89
CA LYS A 58 -9.62 10.44 11.59
C LYS A 58 -8.46 9.43 11.52
N ASP A 59 -8.76 8.14 11.65
CA ASP A 59 -7.76 7.08 11.72
C ASP A 59 -7.60 6.30 10.41
N THR A 60 -8.13 6.83 9.32
CA THR A 60 -8.04 6.20 8.01
C THR A 60 -7.01 6.93 7.14
N PRO A 61 -5.98 6.24 6.64
CA PRO A 61 -5.05 6.83 5.69
C PRO A 61 -5.79 7.42 4.49
N LYS A 62 -5.42 8.64 4.11
CA LYS A 62 -6.09 9.38 3.04
C LYS A 62 -5.26 9.35 1.77
N PRO A 63 -5.80 8.89 0.64
CA PRO A 63 -5.10 9.00 -0.65
C PRO A 63 -4.67 10.44 -0.93
N ARG A 64 -3.46 10.63 -1.42
CA ARG A 64 -2.88 11.96 -1.71
C ARG A 64 -3.65 12.69 -2.80
N SER A 65 -4.18 11.94 -3.75
CA SER A 65 -4.93 12.48 -4.90
C SER A 65 -5.97 11.46 -5.36
N SER A 66 -7.10 11.97 -5.82
CA SER A 66 -8.11 11.15 -6.49
C SER A 66 -7.59 10.53 -7.80
N ASP A 67 -6.55 11.12 -8.40
CA ASP A 67 -5.88 10.56 -9.59
C ASP A 67 -5.24 9.20 -9.31
N ASN A 68 -4.97 8.90 -8.05
CA ASN A 68 -4.41 7.62 -7.62
C ASN A 68 -5.47 6.54 -7.39
N ILE A 69 -6.74 6.86 -7.62
CA ILE A 69 -7.88 5.97 -7.41
C ILE A 69 -8.48 5.58 -8.75
N LEU A 70 -8.63 4.28 -8.98
CA LEU A 70 -9.29 3.72 -10.15
C LEU A 70 -10.81 3.95 -10.11
N GLU A 71 -11.49 3.73 -11.23
CA GLU A 71 -12.94 3.90 -11.34
C GLU A 71 -13.74 2.99 -10.39
N ASP A 72 -13.15 1.87 -9.96
CA ASP A 72 -13.74 0.95 -8.97
C ASP A 72 -13.45 1.32 -7.52
N GLY A 73 -12.72 2.42 -7.29
CA GLY A 73 -12.35 2.89 -5.95
C GLY A 73 -11.08 2.27 -5.36
N GLU A 74 -10.42 1.38 -6.07
CA GLU A 74 -9.14 0.82 -5.63
C GLU A 74 -7.98 1.76 -5.94
N ILE A 75 -6.88 1.65 -5.18
CA ILE A 75 -5.64 2.38 -5.50
C ILE A 75 -5.02 1.83 -6.77
N ASP A 76 -4.56 2.73 -7.64
CA ASP A 76 -3.83 2.39 -8.88
C ASP A 76 -2.37 2.07 -8.55
N TRP A 77 -2.15 0.88 -7.99
CA TRP A 77 -0.81 0.42 -7.61
C TRP A 77 0.11 0.28 -8.82
N PRO A 78 1.40 0.62 -8.70
CA PRO A 78 2.35 0.52 -9.79
C PRO A 78 2.54 -0.94 -10.24
N LYS A 79 2.82 -1.11 -11.54
CA LYS A 79 3.17 -2.41 -12.12
C LYS A 79 4.52 -2.89 -11.59
N LYS A 80 4.81 -4.20 -11.74
CA LYS A 80 6.07 -4.82 -11.33
C LYS A 80 6.39 -4.58 -9.83
N TYR A 81 5.34 -4.52 -9.01
CA TYR A 81 5.41 -4.30 -7.57
C TYR A 81 6.10 -2.99 -7.16
N GLY A 82 6.18 -2.01 -8.06
CA GLY A 82 6.76 -0.70 -7.76
C GLY A 82 8.28 -0.68 -7.69
N TYR A 83 8.97 -1.70 -8.19
CA TYR A 83 10.43 -1.67 -8.28
C TYR A 83 10.92 -0.79 -9.42
N LYS A 84 11.97 -0.04 -9.13
CA LYS A 84 12.75 0.66 -10.15
C LYS A 84 13.66 -0.36 -10.85
N ILE A 85 13.49 -0.52 -12.15
CA ILE A 85 14.28 -1.44 -12.96
C ILE A 85 14.98 -0.64 -14.08
N PRO A 86 16.29 -0.76 -14.28
CA PRO A 86 17.28 -1.48 -13.52
C PRO A 86 17.61 -0.84 -12.16
N PRO A 87 18.20 -1.58 -11.18
CA PRO A 87 18.57 -2.99 -11.26
C PRO A 87 17.35 -3.93 -11.05
N ILE A 88 17.48 -5.17 -11.56
CA ILE A 88 16.46 -6.20 -11.33
C ILE A 88 16.44 -6.57 -9.84
N PRO A 89 15.26 -6.66 -9.19
CA PRO A 89 15.16 -7.11 -7.82
C PRO A 89 15.76 -8.50 -7.64
N LYS A 90 16.45 -8.70 -6.51
CA LYS A 90 17.15 -9.95 -6.20
C LYS A 90 16.38 -10.76 -5.16
N GLU A 91 16.33 -12.07 -5.35
CA GLU A 91 15.88 -12.98 -4.30
C GLU A 91 16.96 -13.11 -3.23
N ILE A 92 16.54 -13.02 -1.98
CA ILE A 92 17.41 -13.11 -0.81
C ILE A 92 16.79 -14.00 0.27
N THR A 93 17.60 -14.42 1.21
CA THR A 93 17.14 -14.98 2.48
C THR A 93 17.17 -13.87 3.53
N LEU A 94 16.03 -13.64 4.19
CA LEU A 94 16.00 -12.76 5.36
C LEU A 94 16.53 -13.53 6.55
N LYS A 95 17.64 -13.09 7.10
CA LYS A 95 18.32 -13.78 8.19
C LYS A 95 17.68 -13.46 9.54
N LYS A 96 17.67 -14.44 10.43
CA LYS A 96 17.30 -14.25 11.83
C LYS A 96 17.98 -13.02 12.43
N GLY A 97 17.22 -12.20 13.14
CA GLY A 97 17.70 -10.97 13.76
C GLY A 97 17.56 -9.71 12.89
N MET A 98 17.27 -9.86 11.61
CA MET A 98 17.03 -8.72 10.74
C MET A 98 15.77 -7.98 11.18
N LYS A 99 15.82 -6.64 11.15
CA LYS A 99 14.68 -5.79 11.46
C LYS A 99 14.08 -5.19 10.19
N LEU A 100 12.78 -5.11 10.19
CA LEU A 100 11.97 -4.63 9.08
C LEU A 100 10.99 -3.59 9.59
N ASP A 101 10.53 -2.72 8.72
CA ASP A 101 9.45 -1.79 9.05
C ASP A 101 8.43 -1.67 7.90
N ARG A 102 7.30 -1.08 8.23
CA ARG A 102 6.22 -0.90 7.28
C ARG A 102 5.22 0.17 7.76
N TYR A 103 4.61 0.87 6.82
CA TYR A 103 3.35 1.59 7.02
C TYR A 103 2.20 0.76 6.44
N GLY A 104 1.21 0.45 7.24
CA GLY A 104 0.06 -0.34 6.83
C GLY A 104 -0.26 -1.49 7.78
N ASP A 105 -1.27 -2.27 7.47
CA ASP A 105 -1.67 -3.44 8.26
C ASP A 105 -0.83 -4.69 7.93
N ASN A 106 -1.06 -5.77 8.67
CA ASN A 106 -0.31 -7.01 8.52
C ASN A 106 -0.81 -7.92 7.37
N SER A 107 -1.83 -7.49 6.63
CA SER A 107 -2.32 -8.23 5.45
C SER A 107 -1.40 -8.05 4.24
N GLY A 108 -0.55 -7.03 4.27
CA GLY A 108 0.40 -6.75 3.20
C GLY A 108 1.62 -7.66 3.19
N SER A 109 2.37 -7.62 2.11
CA SER A 109 3.57 -8.44 1.88
C SER A 109 4.80 -7.61 1.51
N PHE A 110 4.77 -6.29 1.70
CA PHE A 110 5.90 -5.40 1.44
C PHE A 110 6.41 -4.79 2.74
N VAL A 111 7.71 -4.83 2.92
CA VAL A 111 8.43 -4.25 4.06
C VAL A 111 9.68 -3.54 3.58
N CYS A 112 10.24 -2.70 4.44
CA CYS A 112 11.53 -2.07 4.19
C CYS A 112 12.54 -2.56 5.23
N PRO A 113 13.83 -2.72 4.87
CA PRO A 113 14.86 -2.98 5.87
C PRO A 113 14.95 -1.83 6.85
N PHE A 114 15.00 -2.14 8.14
CA PHE A 114 15.21 -1.15 9.20
C PHE A 114 16.60 -1.36 9.83
N LYS A 115 17.38 -0.30 9.86
CA LYS A 115 18.71 -0.27 10.50
C LYS A 115 18.73 0.83 11.56
N GLU A 116 18.94 0.46 12.82
CA GLU A 116 18.91 1.41 13.94
C GLU A 116 19.85 2.61 13.74
N LYS A 117 21.05 2.37 13.19
CA LYS A 117 22.02 3.43 12.92
C LYS A 117 21.55 4.48 11.92
N LYS A 118 20.67 4.09 10.99
CA LYS A 118 20.15 4.98 9.94
C LYS A 118 18.79 5.59 10.30
N GLY A 119 18.13 5.05 11.32
CA GLY A 119 16.77 5.44 11.68
C GLY A 119 15.72 5.03 10.66
N VAL A 120 14.55 5.62 10.78
CA VAL A 120 13.42 5.37 9.89
C VAL A 120 13.69 5.96 8.51
N MET A 121 13.55 5.17 7.46
CA MET A 121 13.66 5.65 6.08
C MET A 121 12.57 6.71 5.81
N PRO A 122 12.92 7.87 5.22
CA PRO A 122 11.95 8.93 4.94
C PRO A 122 10.71 8.44 4.19
N TYR A 123 9.56 8.98 4.55
CA TYR A 123 8.27 8.58 4.00
C TYR A 123 8.20 8.73 2.47
N GLU A 124 8.70 9.85 1.94
CA GLU A 124 8.71 10.15 0.51
C GLU A 124 9.54 9.17 -0.32
N LYS A 125 10.47 8.47 0.30
CA LYS A 125 11.29 7.43 -0.37
C LYS A 125 10.57 6.10 -0.51
N ARG A 126 9.41 5.95 0.12
CA ARG A 126 8.61 4.73 0.11
C ARG A 126 7.56 4.69 -1.00
N SER A 127 7.32 5.82 -1.70
CA SER A 127 6.31 5.94 -2.77
C SER A 127 4.95 5.38 -2.39
N LEU A 128 4.43 5.80 -1.23
CA LEU A 128 3.11 5.39 -0.77
C LEU A 128 2.02 6.36 -1.26
N PRO A 129 0.81 5.88 -1.58
CA PRO A 129 -0.24 6.71 -2.17
C PRO A 129 -0.99 7.59 -1.18
N TYR A 130 -0.64 7.54 0.10
CA TYR A 130 -1.37 8.21 1.18
C TYR A 130 -0.64 9.46 1.67
N GLU A 131 -1.40 10.44 2.16
CA GLU A 131 -0.85 11.63 2.79
C GLU A 131 0.00 11.25 4.01
N ASP A 132 1.14 11.93 4.18
CA ASP A 132 1.99 11.80 5.36
C ASP A 132 1.36 12.60 6.50
N ASN A 133 0.45 12.00 7.22
CA ASN A 133 -0.29 12.59 8.32
C ASN A 133 -0.36 11.65 9.53
N GLU A 134 -1.01 12.10 10.60
CA GLU A 134 -1.13 11.34 11.85
C GLU A 134 -1.77 9.97 11.63
N ALA A 135 -2.82 9.88 10.81
CA ALA A 135 -3.48 8.62 10.51
C ALA A 135 -2.53 7.60 9.86
N MET A 136 -1.69 8.07 8.93
CA MET A 136 -0.70 7.21 8.30
C MET A 136 0.45 6.83 9.24
N GLN A 137 0.93 7.77 10.05
CA GLN A 137 1.99 7.52 11.03
C GLN A 137 1.57 6.47 12.08
N LYS A 138 0.31 6.42 12.47
CA LYS A 138 -0.23 5.38 13.36
C LYS A 138 -0.15 3.97 12.78
N THR A 139 -0.02 3.83 11.47
CA THR A 139 0.13 2.52 10.82
C THR A 139 1.57 2.02 10.79
N TYR A 140 2.54 2.82 11.23
CA TYR A 140 3.94 2.43 11.25
C TYR A 140 4.20 1.29 12.22
N LYS A 141 4.88 0.25 11.75
CA LYS A 141 5.18 -0.95 12.53
C LYS A 141 6.60 -1.42 12.24
N ARG A 142 7.21 -2.02 13.24
CA ARG A 142 8.51 -2.68 13.12
C ARG A 142 8.38 -4.16 13.42
N TYR A 143 9.24 -4.94 12.80
CA TYR A 143 9.25 -6.39 12.93
C TYR A 143 10.68 -6.89 13.09
N GLU A 144 10.82 -8.03 13.74
CA GLU A 144 12.08 -8.76 13.82
C GLU A 144 11.91 -10.15 13.22
N VAL A 145 12.89 -10.55 12.40
CA VAL A 145 12.95 -11.90 11.84
C VAL A 145 13.44 -12.88 12.91
N LEU A 146 12.64 -13.90 13.20
CA LEU A 146 12.91 -14.90 14.23
C LEU A 146 13.58 -16.15 13.68
N GLU A 147 13.32 -16.48 12.42
CA GLU A 147 13.90 -17.60 11.67
C GLU A 147 14.17 -17.16 10.24
N ASP A 148 15.19 -17.71 9.61
CA ASP A 148 15.53 -17.41 8.22
C ASP A 148 14.32 -17.60 7.31
N ILE A 149 14.04 -16.60 6.45
CA ILE A 149 12.90 -16.60 5.52
C ILE A 149 13.43 -16.70 4.09
N ASN A 150 13.11 -17.78 3.43
CA ASN A 150 13.25 -18.00 1.99
C ASN A 150 12.11 -18.90 1.50
N MET A 151 12.07 -19.16 0.21
CA MET A 151 11.00 -19.97 -0.39
C MET A 151 10.93 -21.36 0.24
N GLU A 152 12.08 -22.01 0.46
CA GLU A 152 12.18 -23.37 0.99
C GLU A 152 11.74 -23.44 2.46
N SER A 153 12.17 -22.49 3.30
CA SER A 153 11.82 -22.48 4.71
C SER A 153 10.33 -22.21 4.91
N VAL A 154 9.75 -21.30 4.12
CA VAL A 154 8.32 -20.98 4.17
C VAL A 154 7.49 -22.19 3.73
N GLU A 155 7.83 -22.80 2.61
CA GLU A 155 7.12 -23.98 2.11
C GLU A 155 7.14 -25.13 3.10
N ARG A 156 8.32 -25.42 3.66
CA ARG A 156 8.49 -26.47 4.68
C ARG A 156 7.60 -26.21 5.89
N LYS A 157 7.61 -25.00 6.42
CA LYS A 157 6.81 -24.65 7.62
C LYS A 157 5.31 -24.71 7.36
N ILE A 158 4.87 -24.29 6.19
CA ILE A 158 3.47 -24.40 5.79
C ILE A 158 3.04 -25.87 5.72
N LYS A 159 3.84 -26.73 5.09
CA LYS A 159 3.55 -28.16 5.03
C LYS A 159 3.49 -28.80 6.42
N MET A 160 4.42 -28.42 7.30
CA MET A 160 4.45 -28.91 8.68
C MET A 160 3.28 -28.41 9.53
N SER A 161 2.75 -27.24 9.23
CA SER A 161 1.63 -26.66 9.98
C SER A 161 0.32 -27.41 9.80
N GLY A 162 0.14 -28.11 8.68
CA GLY A 162 -1.11 -28.75 8.32
C GLY A 162 -2.24 -27.77 8.00
N ASP A 163 -1.95 -26.49 7.82
CA ASP A 163 -2.92 -25.47 7.46
C ASP A 163 -3.30 -25.59 5.97
N ASP A 164 -4.45 -26.19 5.70
CA ASP A 164 -4.92 -26.48 4.35
C ASP A 164 -5.08 -25.20 3.51
N LYS A 165 -5.49 -24.10 4.11
CA LYS A 165 -5.64 -22.82 3.40
C LYS A 165 -4.29 -22.28 2.92
N LEU A 166 -3.26 -22.33 3.77
CA LEU A 166 -1.92 -21.90 3.39
C LEU A 166 -1.29 -22.85 2.36
N ILE A 167 -1.50 -24.16 2.51
CA ILE A 167 -1.03 -25.17 1.55
C ILE A 167 -1.64 -24.90 0.17
N GLU A 168 -2.93 -24.67 0.10
CA GLU A 168 -3.62 -24.35 -1.16
C GLU A 168 -3.14 -23.03 -1.74
N LYS A 169 -2.93 -22.00 -0.90
CA LYS A 169 -2.45 -20.69 -1.33
C LYS A 169 -1.08 -20.75 -1.98
N ILE A 170 -0.12 -21.46 -1.40
CA ILE A 170 1.21 -21.60 -2.02
C ILE A 170 1.16 -22.44 -3.30
N LYS A 171 0.28 -23.43 -3.37
CA LYS A 171 0.05 -24.20 -4.58
C LYS A 171 -0.44 -23.32 -5.72
N GLU A 172 -1.42 -22.45 -5.47
CA GLU A 172 -1.90 -21.46 -6.43
C GLU A 172 -0.81 -20.49 -6.88
N LEU A 173 -0.02 -19.98 -5.92
CA LEU A 173 1.10 -19.09 -6.22
C LEU A 173 2.16 -19.76 -7.08
N LYS A 174 2.47 -21.03 -6.82
CA LYS A 174 3.39 -21.81 -7.64
C LYS A 174 2.87 -22.01 -9.06
N GLU A 175 1.59 -22.33 -9.23
CA GLU A 175 0.96 -22.51 -10.54
C GLU A 175 1.01 -21.23 -11.37
N LYS A 176 0.91 -20.04 -10.71
CA LYS A 176 1.02 -18.73 -11.35
C LYS A 176 2.47 -18.22 -11.45
N ASN A 177 3.45 -19.02 -11.03
CA ASN A 177 4.86 -18.64 -10.95
C ASN A 177 5.09 -17.36 -10.11
N LYS A 178 4.35 -17.23 -9.01
CA LYS A 178 4.37 -16.07 -8.09
C LYS A 178 4.87 -16.40 -6.68
N PHE A 179 5.23 -17.64 -6.42
CA PHE A 179 5.85 -18.03 -5.16
C PHE A 179 7.37 -17.97 -5.27
N HIS A 180 7.99 -17.14 -4.44
CA HIS A 180 9.43 -16.86 -4.50
C HIS A 180 9.99 -16.54 -3.12
N SER A 181 11.31 -16.60 -2.98
CA SER A 181 12.00 -16.05 -1.81
C SER A 181 11.79 -14.53 -1.73
N PRO A 182 12.02 -13.89 -0.56
CA PRO A 182 11.94 -12.44 -0.46
C PRO A 182 12.75 -11.77 -1.57
N LYS A 183 12.16 -10.76 -2.22
CA LYS A 183 12.80 -9.98 -3.28
C LYS A 183 13.11 -8.58 -2.80
N ILE A 184 14.39 -8.20 -2.82
CA ILE A 184 14.85 -6.86 -2.45
C ILE A 184 15.18 -6.04 -3.68
N GLY A 185 14.78 -4.78 -3.66
CA GLY A 185 15.06 -3.85 -4.74
C GLY A 185 14.77 -2.40 -4.38
N LYS A 186 15.06 -1.50 -5.29
CA LYS A 186 14.79 -0.07 -5.13
C LYS A 186 13.35 0.25 -5.46
N ILE A 187 12.80 1.22 -4.73
CA ILE A 187 11.43 1.70 -4.93
C ILE A 187 11.42 2.74 -6.05
N SER A 188 10.54 2.53 -7.03
CA SER A 188 10.31 3.48 -8.12
C SER A 188 9.64 4.76 -7.61
N PRO A 189 9.93 5.94 -8.19
CA PRO A 189 9.09 7.12 -7.98
C PRO A 189 7.64 6.81 -8.37
N CYS A 190 6.71 7.13 -7.51
CA CYS A 190 5.28 6.89 -7.75
C CYS A 190 4.44 7.78 -6.83
N PHE A 191 3.20 8.09 -7.22
CA PHE A 191 2.25 8.89 -6.42
C PHE A 191 2.82 10.25 -5.99
N ASP A 192 3.54 10.92 -6.91
CA ASP A 192 4.24 12.19 -6.65
C ASP A 192 5.27 12.11 -5.50
N GLN A 193 5.77 10.92 -5.23
CA GLN A 193 6.83 10.67 -4.27
C GLN A 193 8.14 10.35 -5.00
N GLU A 194 9.27 10.78 -4.42
CA GLU A 194 10.59 10.62 -5.05
C GLU A 194 11.04 9.15 -5.16
N GLY A 195 10.62 8.30 -4.27
CA GLY A 195 11.08 6.92 -4.22
C GLY A 195 12.56 6.80 -3.89
N GLY A 196 13.18 5.72 -4.32
CA GLY A 196 14.62 5.48 -4.12
C GLY A 196 14.96 4.74 -2.83
N GLY A 197 13.98 4.50 -1.98
CA GLY A 197 14.15 3.62 -0.81
C GLY A 197 14.33 2.15 -1.24
N THR A 198 14.52 1.30 -0.27
CA THR A 198 14.64 -0.14 -0.49
C THR A 198 13.41 -0.86 0.05
N GLN A 199 12.82 -1.74 -0.76
CA GLN A 199 11.70 -2.57 -0.32
C GLN A 199 11.99 -4.05 -0.53
N ILE A 200 11.31 -4.86 0.25
CA ILE A 200 11.35 -6.31 0.18
C ILE A 200 9.92 -6.81 0.00
N LYS A 201 9.67 -7.56 -1.07
CA LYS A 201 8.43 -8.31 -1.22
C LYS A 201 8.59 -9.66 -0.57
N LEU A 202 7.73 -9.95 0.41
CA LEU A 202 7.71 -11.21 1.14
C LEU A 202 7.02 -12.31 0.32
N PRO A 203 7.34 -13.60 0.56
CA PRO A 203 6.70 -14.71 -0.14
C PRO A 203 5.19 -14.84 0.15
N ILE A 204 4.79 -14.48 1.36
CA ILE A 204 3.40 -14.50 1.85
C ILE A 204 3.18 -13.26 2.73
N SER A 205 1.94 -13.04 3.17
CA SER A 205 1.62 -11.88 4.01
C SER A 205 2.36 -11.89 5.35
N ILE A 206 2.54 -10.69 5.90
CA ILE A 206 3.11 -10.50 7.25
C ILE A 206 2.31 -11.29 8.28
N GLU A 207 0.99 -11.23 8.21
CA GLU A 207 0.09 -11.97 9.10
C GLU A 207 0.38 -13.47 9.09
N ASN A 208 0.54 -14.06 7.92
CA ASN A 208 0.87 -15.47 7.78
C ASN A 208 2.28 -15.79 8.29
N LEU A 209 3.25 -14.91 8.08
CA LEU A 209 4.60 -15.08 8.61
C LEU A 209 4.63 -14.99 10.13
N ILE A 210 3.83 -14.11 10.73
CA ILE A 210 3.67 -14.05 12.20
C ILE A 210 3.05 -15.35 12.71
N GLN A 211 1.98 -15.80 12.10
CA GLN A 211 1.28 -17.04 12.46
C GLN A 211 2.24 -18.26 12.42
N LEU A 212 3.11 -18.31 11.44
CA LEU A 212 4.08 -19.39 11.28
C LEU A 212 5.33 -19.24 12.17
N GLY A 213 5.47 -18.14 12.90
CA GLY A 213 6.59 -17.91 13.81
C GLY A 213 7.86 -17.38 13.14
N PHE A 214 7.80 -16.89 11.91
CA PHE A 214 8.96 -16.35 11.21
C PHE A 214 9.34 -14.94 11.64
N ILE A 215 8.35 -14.12 11.98
CA ILE A 215 8.56 -12.74 12.40
C ILE A 215 7.68 -12.42 13.60
N LYS A 216 8.07 -11.40 14.34
CA LYS A 216 7.25 -10.79 15.39
C LYS A 216 7.22 -9.27 15.23
N GLN A 217 6.13 -8.65 15.60
CA GLN A 217 6.05 -7.19 15.73
C GLN A 217 6.76 -6.77 17.02
N ILE A 218 7.56 -5.73 16.94
CA ILE A 218 8.34 -5.20 18.07
C ILE A 218 7.96 -3.75 18.39
#